data_db2693d3bc03f833bd3d6e5e9a77fb0d
#
_entry.id   db2693d3bc03f833bd3d6e5e9a77fb0d
#
_cell.length_a   1.000
_cell.length_b   1.000
_cell.length_c   1.000
_cell.angle_alpha   90.00
_cell.angle_beta   90.00
_cell.angle_gamma   90.00
#
_symmetry.space_group_name_H-M   'P 1'
#
loop_
_entity.id
_entity.type
_entity.pdbx_description
1 polymer ?
#
loop_
_entity_poly.entity_id
_entity_poly.type
_entity_poly.pdbx_seq_one_letter_code
_entity_poly.pdbx_strand_id
1 'polypeptide(L)'
;LDVCAADRDGDGIINDVPENGIVDETLWGNPMTDSSLFEALKADGINAVRIPITWRDHLGDAPDYKVDKDWMNRVKEVVNYAYDLDMYVIINIHHDGGDDSKFGAWVRSASEDYDKFSEKYNALWKQICAEFSEYDDRLIMESANEIGFDDLPQDDAYALLNKINQQFVDLVRASGGYNATRPLLIAGYWTDIAKTCDSRYQMPADPANN
;
A
#
# COMPACT_ATOMS: atom_id res chain seq x y z
N LEU A 1 6.24 -9.16 1.35
CA LEU A 1 6.41 -8.42 0.08
C LEU A 1 6.83 -6.96 0.31
N ASP A 2 7.34 -6.70 1.50
CA ASP A 2 7.84 -5.42 1.93
C ASP A 2 9.33 -5.32 1.62
N VAL A 3 9.64 -4.89 0.41
CA VAL A 3 11.00 -4.77 -0.09
C VAL A 3 11.21 -3.42 -0.76
N CYS A 4 12.41 -2.91 -0.61
CA CYS A 4 12.94 -1.81 -1.39
C CYS A 4 14.35 -2.14 -1.83
N ALA A 5 14.83 -1.51 -2.89
CA ALA A 5 16.21 -1.65 -3.33
C ALA A 5 17.20 -1.30 -2.21
N ALA A 6 18.44 -1.68 -2.33
CA ALA A 6 19.51 -1.35 -1.38
C ALA A 6 20.32 -0.15 -1.87
N ASP A 7 21.04 0.51 -0.98
CA ASP A 7 22.13 1.44 -1.33
C ASP A 7 23.41 0.60 -1.55
N ARG A 8 23.70 0.26 -2.79
CA ARG A 8 24.86 -0.57 -3.15
C ARG A 8 26.00 0.26 -3.69
N ASP A 9 25.73 1.40 -4.30
CA ASP A 9 26.74 2.30 -4.85
C ASP A 9 27.24 3.32 -3.82
N GLY A 10 26.57 3.41 -2.66
CA GLY A 10 26.96 4.26 -1.54
C GLY A 10 26.62 5.75 -1.72
N ASP A 11 25.66 6.06 -2.60
CA ASP A 11 25.22 7.45 -2.83
C ASP A 11 24.26 7.95 -1.73
N GLY A 12 23.84 7.07 -0.83
CA GLY A 12 22.93 7.34 0.28
C GLY A 12 21.45 7.21 -0.11
N ILE A 13 21.16 6.73 -1.32
CA ILE A 13 19.79 6.47 -1.80
C ILE A 13 19.60 4.96 -1.92
N ILE A 14 18.53 4.45 -1.33
CA ILE A 14 18.21 3.02 -1.41
C ILE A 14 17.35 2.78 -2.67
N ASN A 15 18.00 2.74 -3.83
CA ASN A 15 17.36 2.58 -5.13
C ASN A 15 18.07 1.56 -6.05
N ASP A 16 19.19 0.99 -5.59
CA ASP A 16 19.95 0.05 -6.39
C ASP A 16 19.26 -1.30 -6.48
N VAL A 17 19.07 -1.75 -7.71
CA VAL A 17 18.58 -3.08 -8.00
C VAL A 17 19.75 -4.09 -7.82
N PRO A 18 19.49 -5.29 -7.25
CA PRO A 18 20.50 -6.34 -7.16
C PRO A 18 21.12 -6.68 -8.53
N GLU A 19 22.36 -7.23 -8.55
CA GLU A 19 23.05 -7.62 -9.79
C GLU A 19 22.22 -8.56 -10.70
N ASN A 20 21.32 -9.37 -10.10
CA ASN A 20 20.39 -10.21 -10.83
C ASN A 20 19.16 -9.46 -11.38
N GLY A 21 19.05 -8.17 -11.12
CA GLY A 21 17.93 -7.33 -11.58
C GLY A 21 16.59 -7.59 -10.88
N ILE A 22 16.57 -8.36 -9.78
CA ILE A 22 15.34 -8.76 -9.09
C ILE A 22 15.25 -8.05 -7.75
N VAL A 23 14.20 -7.27 -7.56
CA VAL A 23 13.77 -6.74 -6.25
C VAL A 23 12.61 -7.62 -5.79
N ASP A 24 12.84 -8.45 -4.80
CA ASP A 24 11.84 -9.37 -4.26
C ASP A 24 11.91 -9.46 -2.72
N GLU A 25 11.01 -10.22 -2.13
CA GLU A 25 10.88 -10.36 -0.67
C GLU A 25 12.11 -10.98 0.02
N THR A 26 13.09 -11.46 -0.73
CA THR A 26 14.32 -12.06 -0.17
C THR A 26 15.45 -11.04 -0.01
N LEU A 27 15.28 -9.85 -0.57
CA LEU A 27 16.34 -8.83 -0.62
C LEU A 27 16.90 -8.46 0.76
N TRP A 28 16.05 -8.47 1.78
CA TRP A 28 16.43 -8.17 3.18
C TRP A 28 16.86 -9.41 3.97
N GLY A 29 17.11 -10.53 3.30
CA GLY A 29 17.55 -11.77 3.91
C GLY A 29 16.43 -12.65 4.46
N ASN A 30 15.19 -12.32 4.17
CA ASN A 30 14.05 -13.17 4.47
C ASN A 30 14.00 -14.37 3.51
N PRO A 31 13.49 -15.53 3.94
CA PRO A 31 13.19 -16.61 3.00
C PRO A 31 12.04 -16.20 2.08
N MET A 32 11.98 -16.83 0.90
CA MET A 32 10.81 -16.74 0.05
C MET A 32 9.57 -17.14 0.85
N THR A 33 8.55 -16.30 0.83
CA THR A 33 7.30 -16.57 1.55
C THR A 33 6.55 -17.73 0.89
N ASP A 34 6.15 -18.72 1.64
CA ASP A 34 5.36 -19.87 1.16
C ASP A 34 4.12 -20.12 2.02
N SER A 35 3.28 -21.09 1.61
CA SER A 35 2.04 -21.40 2.31
C SER A 35 2.24 -21.91 3.72
N SER A 36 3.38 -22.53 4.01
CA SER A 36 3.65 -23.15 5.32
C SER A 36 3.65 -22.14 6.46
N LEU A 37 4.08 -20.88 6.18
CA LEU A 37 4.00 -19.78 7.13
C LEU A 37 2.54 -19.53 7.56
N PHE A 38 1.63 -19.42 6.60
CA PHE A 38 0.22 -19.12 6.87
C PHE A 38 -0.51 -20.31 7.49
N GLU A 39 -0.16 -21.53 7.10
CA GLU A 39 -0.66 -22.75 7.72
C GLU A 39 -0.28 -22.82 9.21
N ALA A 40 0.97 -22.48 9.54
CA ALA A 40 1.43 -22.41 10.92
C ALA A 40 0.70 -21.31 11.72
N LEU A 41 0.58 -20.09 11.15
CA LEU A 41 -0.17 -19.00 11.78
C LEU A 41 -1.64 -19.39 12.03
N LYS A 42 -2.28 -20.02 11.05
CA LYS A 42 -3.66 -20.51 11.20
C LYS A 42 -3.79 -21.56 12.28
N ALA A 43 -2.85 -22.50 12.36
CA ALA A 43 -2.83 -23.54 13.41
C ALA A 43 -2.67 -22.93 14.82
N ASP A 44 -1.94 -21.82 14.94
CA ASP A 44 -1.79 -21.08 16.19
C ASP A 44 -2.99 -20.17 16.52
N GLY A 45 -4.04 -20.20 15.68
CA GLY A 45 -5.28 -19.44 15.90
C GLY A 45 -5.28 -18.02 15.35
N ILE A 46 -4.27 -17.63 14.59
CA ILE A 46 -4.26 -16.35 13.86
C ILE A 46 -5.26 -16.42 12.71
N ASN A 47 -6.13 -15.43 12.60
CA ASN A 47 -7.17 -15.38 11.58
C ASN A 47 -7.15 -14.11 10.71
N ALA A 48 -6.17 -13.24 10.94
CA ALA A 48 -5.94 -12.04 10.13
C ALA A 48 -4.44 -11.78 9.98
N VAL A 49 -4.04 -11.40 8.78
CA VAL A 49 -2.66 -11.03 8.46
C VAL A 49 -2.63 -9.71 7.69
N ARG A 50 -1.63 -8.88 7.95
CA ARG A 50 -1.32 -7.73 7.11
C ARG A 50 -0.08 -8.06 6.30
N ILE A 51 -0.19 -7.95 4.99
CA ILE A 51 0.89 -8.18 4.03
C ILE A 51 1.34 -6.82 3.52
N PRO A 52 2.44 -6.25 4.05
CA PRO A 52 3.01 -5.03 3.51
C PRO A 52 3.48 -5.26 2.07
N ILE A 53 3.14 -4.36 1.16
CA ILE A 53 3.50 -4.51 -0.26
C ILE A 53 4.11 -3.20 -0.75
N THR A 54 5.35 -3.28 -1.23
CA THR A 54 6.04 -2.18 -1.89
C THR A 54 5.88 -2.29 -3.39
N TRP A 55 5.45 -1.22 -4.04
CA TRP A 55 5.12 -1.20 -5.47
C TRP A 55 6.11 -0.40 -6.32
N ARG A 56 6.79 0.59 -5.73
CA ARG A 56 7.59 1.60 -6.42
C ARG A 56 8.59 1.03 -7.43
N ASP A 57 9.27 -0.07 -7.07
CA ASP A 57 10.30 -0.71 -7.89
C ASP A 57 9.71 -1.64 -8.96
N HIS A 58 8.38 -1.78 -8.96
CA HIS A 58 7.61 -2.63 -9.85
C HIS A 58 6.58 -1.86 -10.69
N LEU A 59 6.75 -0.54 -10.80
CA LEU A 59 5.90 0.35 -11.60
C LEU A 59 6.64 0.82 -12.84
N GLY A 60 5.99 0.72 -13.99
CA GLY A 60 6.46 1.34 -15.22
C GLY A 60 6.27 2.86 -15.23
N ASP A 61 6.68 3.48 -16.32
CA ASP A 61 6.64 4.92 -16.51
C ASP A 61 5.22 5.49 -16.66
N ALA A 62 5.13 6.81 -16.46
CA ALA A 62 3.93 7.59 -16.77
C ALA A 62 3.54 7.48 -18.27
N PRO A 63 2.27 7.62 -18.62
CA PRO A 63 1.13 7.92 -17.72
C PRO A 63 0.49 6.68 -17.11
N ASP A 64 0.81 5.48 -17.60
CA ASP A 64 0.09 4.27 -17.25
C ASP A 64 0.53 3.69 -15.90
N TYR A 65 1.76 3.95 -15.46
CA TYR A 65 2.35 3.40 -14.23
C TYR A 65 2.01 1.91 -14.07
N LYS A 66 2.24 1.15 -15.15
CA LYS A 66 1.84 -0.25 -15.22
C LYS A 66 2.61 -1.09 -14.21
N VAL A 67 1.88 -1.79 -13.36
CA VAL A 67 2.48 -2.75 -12.43
C VAL A 67 3.11 -3.90 -13.21
N ASP A 68 4.33 -4.30 -12.85
CA ASP A 68 4.96 -5.49 -13.37
C ASP A 68 4.07 -6.71 -13.14
N LYS A 69 3.89 -7.51 -14.19
CA LYS A 69 2.96 -8.63 -14.14
C LYS A 69 3.43 -9.75 -13.21
N ASP A 70 4.72 -10.02 -13.17
CA ASP A 70 5.26 -11.09 -12.34
C ASP A 70 5.17 -10.69 -10.87
N TRP A 71 5.39 -9.39 -10.55
CA TRP A 71 5.15 -8.87 -9.22
C TRP A 71 3.67 -8.96 -8.82
N MET A 72 2.75 -8.53 -9.65
CA MET A 72 1.31 -8.64 -9.35
C MET A 72 0.89 -10.10 -9.15
N ASN A 73 1.40 -11.03 -9.97
CA ASN A 73 1.17 -12.46 -9.80
C ASN A 73 1.71 -12.96 -8.46
N ARG A 74 2.91 -12.50 -8.05
CA ARG A 74 3.50 -12.88 -6.78
C ARG A 74 2.71 -12.33 -5.59
N VAL A 75 2.27 -11.07 -5.66
CA VAL A 75 1.38 -10.49 -4.63
C VAL A 75 0.12 -11.34 -4.49
N LYS A 76 -0.51 -11.67 -5.59
CA LYS A 76 -1.71 -12.50 -5.60
C LYS A 76 -1.47 -13.89 -5.02
N GLU A 77 -0.36 -14.53 -5.36
CA GLU A 77 0.03 -15.82 -4.82
C GLU A 77 0.15 -15.79 -3.30
N VAL A 78 0.87 -14.81 -2.75
CA VAL A 78 1.05 -14.67 -1.29
C VAL A 78 -0.27 -14.33 -0.58
N VAL A 79 -1.09 -13.48 -1.18
CA VAL A 79 -2.45 -13.20 -0.67
C VAL A 79 -3.27 -14.49 -0.60
N ASN A 80 -3.21 -15.33 -1.63
CA ASN A 80 -3.96 -16.58 -1.68
C ASN A 80 -3.53 -17.58 -0.61
N TYR A 81 -2.25 -17.61 -0.21
CA TYR A 81 -1.80 -18.49 0.89
C TYR A 81 -2.60 -18.27 2.18
N ALA A 82 -2.96 -17.03 2.50
CA ALA A 82 -3.77 -16.73 3.68
C ALA A 82 -5.29 -16.79 3.37
N TYR A 83 -5.69 -16.25 2.21
CA TYR A 83 -7.09 -16.14 1.82
C TYR A 83 -7.76 -17.51 1.68
N ASP A 84 -7.07 -18.51 1.08
CA ASP A 84 -7.55 -19.88 0.91
C ASP A 84 -7.65 -20.67 2.23
N LEU A 85 -7.02 -20.16 3.29
CA LEU A 85 -7.14 -20.65 4.66
C LEU A 85 -8.25 -19.95 5.46
N ASP A 86 -9.16 -19.23 4.80
CA ASP A 86 -10.21 -18.45 5.44
C ASP A 86 -9.67 -17.43 6.46
N MET A 87 -8.56 -16.77 6.13
CA MET A 87 -8.02 -15.65 6.92
C MET A 87 -8.43 -14.31 6.31
N TYR A 88 -8.54 -13.29 7.16
CA TYR A 88 -8.59 -11.90 6.69
C TYR A 88 -7.20 -11.46 6.23
N VAL A 89 -7.14 -10.79 5.10
CA VAL A 89 -5.89 -10.32 4.52
C VAL A 89 -5.97 -8.81 4.29
N ILE A 90 -5.00 -8.08 4.84
CA ILE A 90 -4.87 -6.64 4.62
C ILE A 90 -3.71 -6.42 3.66
N ILE A 91 -3.96 -5.71 2.56
CA ILE A 91 -2.94 -5.29 1.58
C ILE A 91 -2.87 -3.76 1.51
N ASN A 92 -1.69 -3.23 1.21
CA ASN A 92 -1.47 -1.79 1.17
C ASN A 92 -0.46 -1.34 0.10
N ILE A 93 -0.17 -0.05 0.08
CA ILE A 93 1.06 0.51 -0.49
C ILE A 93 1.98 0.86 0.69
N HIS A 94 3.16 0.20 0.78
CA HIS A 94 3.96 0.22 2.01
C HIS A 94 5.13 1.21 1.94
N HIS A 95 6.30 0.84 1.45
CA HIS A 95 7.43 1.77 1.31
C HIS A 95 7.32 2.77 0.15
N ASP A 96 6.20 2.78 -0.52
CA ASP A 96 5.74 3.88 -1.37
C ASP A 96 5.39 5.12 -0.55
N GLY A 97 4.96 4.90 0.71
CA GLY A 97 4.76 5.88 1.77
C GLY A 97 5.99 6.05 2.68
N GLY A 98 5.81 6.69 3.82
CA GLY A 98 6.87 6.97 4.77
C GLY A 98 7.60 8.29 4.50
N ASP A 99 8.53 8.62 5.41
CA ASP A 99 9.21 9.94 5.41
C ASP A 99 10.50 9.97 4.60
N ASP A 100 11.06 8.84 4.24
CA ASP A 100 12.41 8.81 3.72
C ASP A 100 12.46 8.75 2.19
N SER A 101 12.80 9.89 1.55
CA SER A 101 13.06 9.97 0.12
C SER A 101 14.24 9.05 -0.32
N LYS A 102 15.15 8.71 0.60
CA LYS A 102 16.23 7.74 0.34
C LYS A 102 15.71 6.35 0.02
N PHE A 103 14.52 6.02 0.53
CA PHE A 103 13.85 4.77 0.17
C PHE A 103 13.00 4.90 -1.10
N GLY A 104 13.05 6.04 -1.82
CA GLY A 104 12.26 6.26 -3.02
C GLY A 104 10.75 6.34 -2.76
N ALA A 105 10.35 6.63 -1.51
CA ALA A 105 8.96 6.88 -1.17
C ALA A 105 8.43 8.07 -1.99
N TRP A 106 7.32 7.87 -2.68
CA TRP A 106 6.77 8.86 -3.59
C TRP A 106 5.44 9.46 -3.12
N VAL A 107 4.79 8.87 -2.13
CA VAL A 107 3.47 9.36 -1.64
C VAL A 107 3.59 10.79 -1.10
N ARG A 108 4.71 11.14 -0.49
CA ARG A 108 4.94 12.50 0.01
C ARG A 108 5.04 13.58 -1.08
N SER A 109 5.34 13.20 -2.32
CA SER A 109 5.32 14.16 -3.44
C SER A 109 3.97 14.83 -3.64
N ALA A 110 2.91 14.32 -2.98
CA ALA A 110 1.60 14.96 -2.95
C ALA A 110 1.63 16.39 -2.37
N SER A 111 2.58 16.70 -1.48
CA SER A 111 2.77 18.05 -0.94
C SER A 111 3.41 19.02 -1.95
N GLU A 112 4.12 18.50 -2.93
CA GLU A 112 4.80 19.29 -3.97
C GLU A 112 3.95 19.42 -5.23
N ASP A 113 3.37 18.31 -5.71
CA ASP A 113 2.56 18.24 -6.92
C ASP A 113 1.45 17.19 -6.75
N TYR A 114 0.31 17.63 -6.22
CA TYR A 114 -0.82 16.76 -5.97
C TYR A 114 -1.36 16.10 -7.26
N ASP A 115 -1.38 16.82 -8.38
CA ASP A 115 -1.96 16.31 -9.62
C ASP A 115 -1.14 15.13 -10.16
N LYS A 116 0.19 15.28 -10.17
CA LYS A 116 1.11 14.22 -10.56
C LYS A 116 1.06 13.02 -9.60
N PHE A 117 1.03 13.29 -8.28
CA PHE A 117 0.83 12.25 -7.28
C PHE A 117 -0.48 11.50 -7.54
N SER A 118 -1.59 12.22 -7.71
CA SER A 118 -2.92 11.67 -7.91
C SER A 118 -3.01 10.79 -9.15
N GLU A 119 -2.33 11.17 -10.26
CA GLU A 119 -2.23 10.36 -11.46
C GLU A 119 -1.62 8.99 -11.16
N LYS A 120 -0.44 8.97 -10.51
CA LYS A 120 0.26 7.74 -10.15
C LYS A 120 -0.53 6.90 -9.15
N TYR A 121 -1.04 7.53 -8.09
CA TYR A 121 -1.82 6.87 -7.04
C TYR A 121 -3.08 6.20 -7.59
N ASN A 122 -3.80 6.91 -8.45
CA ASN A 122 -4.98 6.38 -9.12
C ASN A 122 -4.67 5.24 -10.09
N ALA A 123 -3.58 5.36 -10.85
CA ALA A 123 -3.17 4.32 -11.79
C ALA A 123 -2.82 3.02 -11.06
N LEU A 124 -2.08 3.10 -9.95
CA LEU A 124 -1.73 1.95 -9.12
C LEU A 124 -2.98 1.31 -8.49
N TRP A 125 -3.79 2.10 -7.75
CA TRP A 125 -4.97 1.55 -7.07
C TRP A 125 -6.02 0.98 -8.03
N LYS A 126 -6.18 1.54 -9.23
CA LYS A 126 -7.06 0.94 -10.26
C LYS A 126 -6.61 -0.47 -10.64
N GLN A 127 -5.31 -0.70 -10.77
CA GLN A 127 -4.77 -2.02 -11.09
C GLN A 127 -4.95 -3.00 -9.94
N ILE A 128 -4.69 -2.57 -8.69
CA ILE A 128 -4.93 -3.38 -7.49
C ILE A 128 -6.43 -3.72 -7.37
N CYS A 129 -7.31 -2.75 -7.51
CA CYS A 129 -8.76 -2.96 -7.45
C CYS A 129 -9.27 -3.92 -8.53
N ALA A 130 -8.72 -3.84 -9.74
CA ALA A 130 -9.10 -4.74 -10.83
C ALA A 130 -8.65 -6.18 -10.56
N GLU A 131 -7.41 -6.37 -10.10
CA GLU A 131 -6.86 -7.70 -9.83
C GLU A 131 -7.60 -8.42 -8.69
N PHE A 132 -8.02 -7.67 -7.67
CA PHE A 132 -8.66 -8.22 -6.47
C PHE A 132 -10.18 -7.99 -6.42
N SER A 133 -10.82 -7.69 -7.55
CA SER A 133 -12.25 -7.37 -7.63
C SER A 133 -13.17 -8.51 -7.16
N GLU A 134 -12.74 -9.76 -7.36
CA GLU A 134 -13.51 -10.96 -7.02
C GLU A 134 -13.27 -11.50 -5.59
N TYR A 135 -12.33 -10.89 -4.85
CA TYR A 135 -12.10 -11.24 -3.45
C TYR A 135 -13.16 -10.60 -2.57
N ASP A 136 -13.75 -11.39 -1.66
CA ASP A 136 -14.81 -10.92 -0.75
C ASP A 136 -14.30 -9.99 0.37
N ASP A 137 -15.14 -9.74 1.37
CA ASP A 137 -14.85 -8.82 2.48
C ASP A 137 -13.68 -9.26 3.39
N ARG A 138 -13.13 -10.45 3.18
CA ARG A 138 -11.92 -10.90 3.88
C ARG A 138 -10.65 -10.26 3.31
N LEU A 139 -10.69 -9.71 2.11
CA LEU A 139 -9.59 -8.89 1.61
C LEU A 139 -9.87 -7.42 1.90
N ILE A 140 -9.05 -6.82 2.74
CA ILE A 140 -9.12 -5.42 3.19
C ILE A 140 -8.04 -4.62 2.49
N MET A 141 -8.37 -3.46 1.97
CA MET A 141 -7.41 -2.55 1.34
C MET A 141 -7.10 -1.39 2.28
N GLU A 142 -5.80 -1.12 2.49
CA GLU A 142 -5.30 -0.03 3.32
C GLU A 142 -4.71 1.07 2.46
N SER A 143 -5.15 2.32 2.65
CA SER A 143 -4.88 3.44 1.75
C SER A 143 -3.41 3.78 1.56
N ALA A 144 -2.60 3.68 2.61
CA ALA A 144 -1.15 3.87 2.58
C ALA A 144 -0.53 3.49 3.93
N ASN A 145 0.80 3.25 3.95
CA ASN A 145 1.58 3.08 5.16
C ASN A 145 2.20 4.41 5.60
N GLU A 146 2.18 4.72 6.88
CA GLU A 146 2.92 5.81 7.54
C GLU A 146 2.94 7.13 6.74
N ILE A 147 1.75 7.63 6.41
CA ILE A 147 1.59 8.86 5.63
C ILE A 147 1.50 10.09 6.52
N GLY A 148 2.25 11.13 6.19
CA GLY A 148 2.24 12.43 6.86
C GLY A 148 3.03 13.47 6.06
N PHE A 149 2.83 14.75 6.38
CA PHE A 149 3.34 15.90 5.62
C PHE A 149 3.88 16.96 6.57
N ASP A 150 4.93 16.62 7.33
CA ASP A 150 5.51 17.52 8.34
C ASP A 150 6.27 18.73 7.73
N ASP A 151 6.48 18.73 6.42
CA ASP A 151 6.98 19.85 5.60
C ASP A 151 5.94 20.94 5.33
N LEU A 152 4.66 20.66 5.58
CA LEU A 152 3.57 21.61 5.43
C LEU A 152 3.15 22.24 6.77
N PRO A 153 2.50 23.41 6.75
CA PRO A 153 1.72 23.87 7.90
C PRO A 153 0.70 22.79 8.32
N GLN A 154 0.50 22.63 9.62
CA GLN A 154 -0.30 21.49 10.13
C GLN A 154 -1.72 21.42 9.53
N ASP A 155 -2.39 22.56 9.35
CA ASP A 155 -3.75 22.57 8.79
C ASP A 155 -3.75 22.08 7.33
N ASP A 156 -2.74 22.47 6.54
CA ASP A 156 -2.57 22.03 5.16
C ASP A 156 -2.20 20.54 5.10
N ALA A 157 -1.35 20.07 6.01
CA ALA A 157 -0.94 18.67 6.11
C ALA A 157 -2.13 17.74 6.38
N TYR A 158 -3.01 18.12 7.33
CA TYR A 158 -4.23 17.35 7.60
C TYR A 158 -5.23 17.43 6.44
N ALA A 159 -5.38 18.61 5.83
CA ALA A 159 -6.25 18.76 4.67
C ALA A 159 -5.81 17.88 3.50
N LEU A 160 -4.48 17.79 3.27
CA LEU A 160 -3.91 16.93 2.23
C LEU A 160 -4.12 15.45 2.54
N LEU A 161 -3.84 15.01 3.77
CA LEU A 161 -4.09 13.62 4.20
C LEU A 161 -5.57 13.24 4.03
N ASN A 162 -6.48 14.09 4.52
CA ASN A 162 -7.92 13.86 4.39
C ASN A 162 -8.34 13.76 2.92
N LYS A 163 -7.77 14.60 2.05
CA LYS A 163 -8.01 14.57 0.61
C LYS A 163 -7.54 13.26 -0.04
N ILE A 164 -6.36 12.77 0.33
CA ILE A 164 -5.82 11.49 -0.17
C ILE A 164 -6.69 10.32 0.30
N ASN A 165 -7.07 10.30 1.56
CA ASN A 165 -7.93 9.26 2.11
C ASN A 165 -9.31 9.25 1.44
N GLN A 166 -9.91 10.42 1.17
CA GLN A 166 -11.17 10.51 0.43
C GLN A 166 -11.01 9.99 -1.00
N GLN A 167 -9.94 10.39 -1.70
CA GLN A 167 -9.64 9.92 -3.05
C GLN A 167 -9.51 8.38 -3.11
N PHE A 168 -8.88 7.77 -2.11
CA PHE A 168 -8.77 6.32 -2.01
C PHE A 168 -10.16 5.66 -1.92
N VAL A 169 -11.00 6.12 -0.99
CA VAL A 169 -12.37 5.59 -0.84
C VAL A 169 -13.16 5.72 -2.12
N ASP A 170 -13.18 6.90 -2.71
CA ASP A 170 -13.93 7.18 -3.95
C ASP A 170 -13.48 6.26 -5.09
N LEU A 171 -12.17 6.06 -5.24
CA LEU A 171 -11.60 5.21 -6.28
C LEU A 171 -11.97 3.75 -6.07
N VAL A 172 -11.77 3.22 -4.85
CA VAL A 172 -12.07 1.83 -4.56
C VAL A 172 -13.56 1.55 -4.76
N ARG A 173 -14.44 2.40 -4.22
CA ARG A 173 -15.89 2.24 -4.37
C ARG A 173 -16.36 2.29 -5.82
N ALA A 174 -15.78 3.18 -6.62
CA ALA A 174 -16.09 3.32 -8.05
C ALA A 174 -15.64 2.12 -8.89
N SER A 175 -14.71 1.30 -8.42
CA SER A 175 -14.22 0.14 -9.18
C SER A 175 -15.17 -1.06 -9.17
N GLY A 176 -16.24 -1.04 -8.37
CA GLY A 176 -17.31 -2.04 -8.38
C GLY A 176 -16.95 -3.41 -7.84
N GLY A 177 -17.76 -4.43 -8.11
CA GLY A 177 -17.59 -5.76 -7.52
C GLY A 177 -17.59 -5.72 -5.99
N TYR A 178 -16.81 -6.57 -5.34
CA TYR A 178 -16.64 -6.51 -3.88
C TYR A 178 -15.99 -5.22 -3.38
N ASN A 179 -15.31 -4.48 -4.25
CA ASN A 179 -14.73 -3.17 -3.88
C ASN A 179 -15.80 -2.14 -3.49
N ALA A 180 -17.03 -2.30 -3.98
CA ALA A 180 -18.13 -1.40 -3.63
C ALA A 180 -18.52 -1.46 -2.14
N THR A 181 -18.21 -2.58 -1.45
CA THR A 181 -18.68 -2.83 -0.07
C THR A 181 -17.60 -3.35 0.88
N ARG A 182 -16.42 -3.79 0.39
CA ARG A 182 -15.38 -4.34 1.28
C ARG A 182 -14.94 -3.36 2.36
N PRO A 183 -14.53 -3.85 3.55
CA PRO A 183 -13.89 -2.99 4.56
C PRO A 183 -12.63 -2.32 4.01
N LEU A 184 -12.43 -1.06 4.37
CA LEU A 184 -11.23 -0.30 4.03
C LEU A 184 -10.53 0.16 5.30
N LEU A 185 -9.20 0.12 5.31
CA LEU A 185 -8.38 0.74 6.34
C LEU A 185 -7.87 2.09 5.84
N ILE A 186 -8.13 3.12 6.63
CA ILE A 186 -7.77 4.49 6.29
C ILE A 186 -6.55 4.89 7.10
N ALA A 187 -5.51 5.34 6.41
CA ALA A 187 -4.25 5.74 7.02
C ALA A 187 -4.46 6.90 8.00
N GLY A 188 -4.04 6.72 9.24
CA GLY A 188 -3.89 7.79 10.21
C GLY A 188 -2.62 8.62 9.97
N TYR A 189 -2.54 9.81 10.57
CA TYR A 189 -1.37 10.68 10.42
C TYR A 189 -0.14 10.03 11.08
N TRP A 190 0.85 9.60 10.29
CA TRP A 190 2.06 8.87 10.71
C TRP A 190 1.78 7.61 11.55
N THR A 191 0.60 7.01 11.46
CA THR A 191 0.16 5.94 12.37
C THR A 191 0.24 6.32 13.87
N ASP A 192 0.37 7.60 14.17
CA ASP A 192 0.41 8.15 15.52
C ASP A 192 -1.02 8.37 16.04
N ILE A 193 -1.32 7.78 17.22
CA ILE A 193 -2.65 7.84 17.83
C ILE A 193 -3.05 9.28 18.18
N ALA A 194 -2.12 10.06 18.74
CA ALA A 194 -2.42 11.43 19.16
C ALA A 194 -2.69 12.33 17.94
N LYS A 195 -1.87 12.18 16.88
CA LYS A 195 -2.06 12.92 15.62
C LYS A 195 -3.35 12.49 14.90
N THR A 196 -3.69 11.22 14.94
CA THR A 196 -4.93 10.71 14.32
C THR A 196 -6.19 11.10 15.10
N CYS A 197 -6.07 11.31 16.41
CA CYS A 197 -7.16 11.83 17.24
C CYS A 197 -7.30 13.37 17.20
N ASP A 198 -6.44 14.08 16.47
CA ASP A 198 -6.57 15.53 16.29
C ASP A 198 -7.86 15.86 15.51
N SER A 199 -8.54 16.94 15.91
CA SER A 199 -9.82 17.35 15.32
C SER A 199 -9.73 17.71 13.82
N ARG A 200 -8.54 17.92 13.28
CA ARG A 200 -8.29 18.17 11.85
C ARG A 200 -8.30 16.91 11.03
N TYR A 201 -8.00 15.74 11.64
CA TYR A 201 -8.15 14.45 10.97
C TYR A 201 -9.64 14.14 10.79
N GLN A 202 -10.04 13.85 9.57
CA GLN A 202 -11.42 13.54 9.22
C GLN A 202 -11.49 12.18 8.53
N MET A 203 -12.36 11.32 9.03
CA MET A 203 -12.68 10.10 8.30
C MET A 203 -13.34 10.45 6.97
N PRO A 204 -12.94 9.80 5.87
CA PRO A 204 -13.56 10.02 4.58
C PRO A 204 -15.05 9.63 4.61
N ALA A 205 -15.84 10.32 3.81
CA ALA A 205 -17.21 9.89 3.54
C ALA A 205 -17.18 8.60 2.73
N ASP A 206 -17.84 7.56 3.22
CA ASP A 206 -17.94 6.27 2.56
C ASP A 206 -19.40 5.90 2.28
N PRO A 207 -19.83 5.77 1.01
CA PRO A 207 -21.20 5.38 0.68
C PRO A 207 -21.57 3.98 1.15
N ALA A 208 -20.59 3.10 1.38
CA ALA A 208 -20.82 1.76 1.92
C ALA A 208 -21.03 1.77 3.45
N ASN A 209 -20.61 2.83 4.15
CA ASN A 209 -20.61 2.94 5.62
C ASN A 209 -19.84 1.78 6.32
N ASN A 210 -18.74 1.33 5.74
CA ASN A 210 -17.90 0.24 6.22
C ASN A 210 -16.55 0.74 6.70
#